data_77ce984a75ed66238590c2f9ba8979fa
#
_entry.id   77ce984a75ed66238590c2f9ba8979fa
#
_cell.length_a   1.000
_cell.length_b   1.000
_cell.length_c   1.000
_cell.angle_alpha   90.00
_cell.angle_beta   90.00
_cell.angle_gamma   90.00
#
_symmetry.space_group_name_H-M   'P 1'
#
loop_
_entity.id
_entity.type
_entity.pdbx_description
1 polymer ?
#
loop_
_entity_poly.entity_id
_entity_poly.type
_entity_poly.pdbx_seq_one_letter_code
_entity_poly.pdbx_strand_id
1 'polypeptide(L)'
;GPSARTPGSGAGEGGGSGSGVRTGVPGGAGGGAGAGVGTQPGEPAQPPKSSKPPKPAKPSTPGSGSQPGGGGGGTTSPPTSPPPGKPAPPPAPAALALSAPQRAPADKRWCEKVTVEFRNTGGSPARSGTISFATHIIGALGVDWATIRSSQSLPTPIAAGATRSETYTVCVESWRVPLGMRVETQDVSAVWE
;
A
#
# COMPACT_ATOMS: atom_id res chain seq x y z
N GLY A 1 11.48 6.78 -18.34
CA GLY A 1 10.70 7.12 -17.14
C GLY A 1 11.49 6.79 -15.88
N PRO A 2 11.25 7.45 -14.75
CA PRO A 2 11.92 7.14 -13.49
C PRO A 2 11.54 5.74 -12.99
N SER A 3 12.48 5.09 -12.30
CA SER A 3 12.29 3.75 -11.71
C SER A 3 12.56 3.81 -10.22
N ALA A 4 11.75 3.12 -9.43
CA ALA A 4 12.00 2.89 -8.01
C ALA A 4 12.07 1.39 -7.72
N ARG A 5 12.97 1.03 -6.81
CA ARG A 5 13.13 -0.32 -6.29
C ARG A 5 12.98 -0.28 -4.77
N THR A 6 12.35 -1.27 -4.21
CA THR A 6 12.42 -1.46 -2.77
C THR A 6 13.82 -1.93 -2.41
N PRO A 7 14.45 -1.41 -1.36
CA PRO A 7 15.67 -2.01 -0.83
C PRO A 7 15.33 -3.42 -0.34
N GLY A 8 15.95 -4.42 -0.96
CA GLY A 8 15.90 -5.80 -0.47
C GLY A 8 16.47 -5.83 0.94
N SER A 9 15.81 -6.53 1.86
CA SER A 9 16.33 -6.76 3.20
C SER A 9 17.65 -7.52 3.07
N GLY A 10 18.77 -6.82 3.21
CA GLY A 10 20.09 -7.40 3.25
C GLY A 10 20.17 -8.33 4.45
N ALA A 11 20.36 -9.61 4.22
CA ALA A 11 20.73 -10.56 5.24
C ALA A 11 22.12 -10.17 5.78
N GLY A 12 22.16 -9.67 7.00
CA GLY A 12 23.41 -9.46 7.73
C GLY A 12 23.98 -10.81 8.11
N GLU A 13 25.12 -11.14 7.56
CA GLU A 13 26.00 -12.18 8.09
C GLU A 13 26.51 -11.75 9.46
N GLY A 14 26.07 -12.48 10.47
CA GLY A 14 26.60 -12.43 11.82
C GLY A 14 26.96 -13.84 12.25
N GLY A 15 28.23 -14.24 12.07
CA GLY A 15 28.77 -15.47 12.61
C GLY A 15 28.77 -15.44 14.13
N GLY A 16 28.39 -16.55 14.76
CA GLY A 16 28.44 -16.76 16.20
C GLY A 16 28.39 -18.25 16.51
N SER A 17 29.52 -18.90 16.53
CA SER A 17 29.70 -20.23 17.10
C SER A 17 29.36 -20.22 18.59
N GLY A 18 28.52 -21.15 19.04
CA GLY A 18 28.24 -21.39 20.44
C GLY A 18 27.75 -22.82 20.67
N SER A 19 28.65 -23.74 20.84
CA SER A 19 28.37 -25.09 21.33
C SER A 19 27.82 -25.04 22.73
N GLY A 20 26.68 -25.71 22.98
CA GLY A 20 26.10 -25.92 24.28
C GLY A 20 25.24 -27.18 24.34
N VAL A 21 25.89 -28.32 24.54
CA VAL A 21 25.26 -29.58 24.92
C VAL A 21 24.66 -29.45 26.33
N ARG A 22 23.38 -29.72 26.52
CA ARG A 22 22.80 -30.20 27.78
C ARG A 22 21.69 -31.19 27.56
N THR A 23 22.00 -32.40 27.91
CA THR A 23 21.11 -33.52 28.22
C THR A 23 20.21 -33.23 29.41
N GLY A 24 18.97 -33.70 29.38
CA GLY A 24 18.05 -33.70 30.51
C GLY A 24 16.67 -34.28 30.12
N VAL A 25 16.47 -35.53 30.45
CA VAL A 25 15.24 -36.35 30.42
C VAL A 25 14.84 -36.60 31.87
N PRO A 26 13.66 -37.18 32.21
CA PRO A 26 12.25 -36.94 31.94
C PRO A 26 11.42 -36.83 33.27
N GLY A 27 10.11 -36.70 33.10
CA GLY A 27 9.23 -37.14 34.20
C GLY A 27 8.05 -36.23 34.48
N GLY A 28 6.84 -36.84 34.51
CA GLY A 28 5.72 -36.29 35.24
C GLY A 28 4.37 -36.45 34.55
N ALA A 29 3.77 -37.61 34.76
CA ALA A 29 2.34 -37.87 34.52
C ALA A 29 1.48 -37.10 35.54
N GLY A 30 0.33 -36.58 35.12
CA GLY A 30 -0.68 -36.00 36.00
C GLY A 30 -1.98 -35.79 35.24
N GLY A 31 -2.93 -36.71 35.47
CA GLY A 31 -4.28 -36.68 34.92
C GLY A 31 -5.17 -35.64 35.61
N GLY A 32 -6.22 -35.22 34.92
CA GLY A 32 -7.26 -34.37 35.45
C GLY A 32 -8.40 -34.30 34.45
N ALA A 33 -9.38 -35.20 34.63
CA ALA A 33 -10.66 -35.15 33.93
C ALA A 33 -11.50 -33.96 34.47
N GLY A 34 -12.07 -33.18 33.60
CA GLY A 34 -13.05 -32.17 33.94
C GLY A 34 -14.03 -32.00 32.77
N ALA A 35 -15.16 -32.69 32.88
CA ALA A 35 -16.30 -32.49 32.00
C ALA A 35 -16.98 -31.15 32.27
N GLY A 36 -17.18 -30.34 31.23
CA GLY A 36 -17.98 -29.12 31.27
C GLY A 36 -18.74 -28.96 29.98
N VAL A 37 -19.98 -29.40 29.97
CA VAL A 37 -20.98 -29.22 28.93
C VAL A 37 -21.40 -27.75 28.89
N GLY A 38 -21.44 -27.13 27.75
CA GLY A 38 -21.94 -25.76 27.58
C GLY A 38 -22.02 -25.38 26.11
N THR A 39 -22.94 -26.03 25.41
CA THR A 39 -23.38 -25.66 24.07
C THR A 39 -24.29 -24.43 24.14
N GLN A 40 -23.91 -23.30 23.57
CA GLN A 40 -24.87 -22.32 23.12
C GLN A 40 -24.42 -21.79 21.76
N PRO A 41 -25.24 -21.93 20.70
CA PRO A 41 -24.93 -21.33 19.39
C PRO A 41 -25.19 -19.83 19.49
N GLY A 42 -24.10 -19.05 19.31
CA GLY A 42 -24.16 -17.62 19.19
C GLY A 42 -24.83 -17.19 17.89
N GLU A 43 -25.84 -16.39 18.05
CA GLU A 43 -26.61 -15.69 17.05
C GLU A 43 -25.71 -14.90 16.08
N PRO A 44 -25.98 -14.90 14.77
CA PRO A 44 -25.18 -14.13 13.81
C PRO A 44 -25.39 -12.63 14.04
N ALA A 45 -24.32 -11.92 14.30
CA ALA A 45 -24.30 -10.47 14.44
C ALA A 45 -24.81 -9.81 13.15
N GLN A 46 -25.87 -9.02 13.30
CA GLN A 46 -26.41 -8.17 12.24
C GLN A 46 -25.39 -7.11 11.81
N PRO A 47 -25.29 -6.80 10.51
CA PRO A 47 -24.43 -5.74 10.03
C PRO A 47 -24.94 -4.36 10.52
N PRO A 48 -24.03 -3.40 10.82
CA PRO A 48 -24.43 -2.08 11.27
C PRO A 48 -25.19 -1.35 10.17
N LYS A 49 -26.34 -0.79 10.56
CA LYS A 49 -27.21 0.03 9.69
C LYS A 49 -26.44 1.24 9.18
N SER A 50 -26.40 1.37 7.87
CA SER A 50 -25.85 2.51 7.16
C SER A 50 -26.43 3.83 7.65
N SER A 51 -25.58 4.69 8.16
CA SER A 51 -25.92 6.07 8.50
C SER A 51 -26.12 6.86 7.21
N LYS A 52 -27.30 7.44 7.07
CA LYS A 52 -27.71 8.30 5.96
C LYS A 52 -26.76 9.52 5.88
N PRO A 53 -26.25 9.90 4.71
CA PRO A 53 -25.41 11.07 4.57
C PRO A 53 -26.19 12.36 4.84
N PRO A 54 -25.56 13.39 5.45
CA PRO A 54 -26.21 14.67 5.71
C PRO A 54 -26.49 15.41 4.41
N LYS A 55 -27.69 15.99 4.34
CA LYS A 55 -28.19 16.81 3.24
C LYS A 55 -27.36 18.09 3.10
N PRO A 56 -26.95 18.51 1.88
CA PRO A 56 -26.20 19.74 1.70
C PRO A 56 -27.06 20.96 2.07
N ALA A 57 -26.45 21.85 2.85
CA ALA A 57 -27.05 23.12 3.25
C ALA A 57 -27.17 24.06 2.04
N LYS A 58 -28.32 24.71 1.91
CA LYS A 58 -28.61 25.75 0.92
C LYS A 58 -27.71 26.96 1.14
N PRO A 59 -27.15 27.59 0.08
CA PRO A 59 -26.49 28.87 0.23
C PRO A 59 -27.48 29.96 0.52
N SER A 60 -27.18 30.73 1.58
CA SER A 60 -27.94 31.92 1.96
C SER A 60 -27.59 33.09 1.03
N THR A 61 -28.59 33.68 0.45
CA THR A 61 -28.54 34.89 -0.36
C THR A 61 -28.17 36.09 0.51
N PRO A 62 -27.22 36.99 0.11
CA PRO A 62 -27.05 38.28 0.82
C PRO A 62 -28.16 39.20 0.47
N GLY A 63 -28.83 39.73 1.49
CA GLY A 63 -29.87 40.74 1.38
C GLY A 63 -29.32 42.09 0.89
N SER A 64 -30.02 42.69 -0.05
CA SER A 64 -29.91 44.09 -0.44
C SER A 64 -30.23 45.02 0.73
N GLY A 65 -29.25 45.82 1.12
CA GLY A 65 -29.46 46.96 1.98
C GLY A 65 -29.17 48.27 1.21
N SER A 66 -30.19 49.07 1.03
CA SER A 66 -30.19 50.33 0.32
C SER A 66 -29.37 51.42 1.02
N GLN A 67 -28.68 52.21 0.21
CA GLN A 67 -28.05 53.49 0.56
C GLN A 67 -29.09 54.61 0.76
N PRO A 68 -28.77 55.72 1.48
CA PRO A 68 -28.31 56.90 0.72
C PRO A 68 -27.28 57.82 1.40
N GLY A 69 -26.46 58.40 0.53
CA GLY A 69 -26.16 59.83 0.51
C GLY A 69 -25.05 60.42 1.37
N GLY A 70 -24.09 61.07 0.70
CA GLY A 70 -23.19 62.02 1.32
C GLY A 70 -21.91 62.22 0.57
N GLY A 71 -21.77 63.32 -0.18
CA GLY A 71 -20.64 63.62 -1.02
C GLY A 71 -19.36 63.99 -0.28
N GLY A 72 -18.26 63.83 -0.95
CA GLY A 72 -16.93 64.24 -0.55
C GLY A 72 -15.94 63.88 -1.67
N GLY A 73 -15.57 64.91 -2.46
CA GLY A 73 -14.55 64.77 -3.50
C GLY A 73 -13.19 64.42 -2.89
N GLY A 74 -12.71 63.31 -3.26
CA GLY A 74 -11.34 62.89 -3.06
C GLY A 74 -10.85 62.23 -4.35
N THR A 75 -9.82 62.84 -4.97
CA THR A 75 -9.11 62.26 -6.10
C THR A 75 -8.50 60.92 -5.69
N THR A 76 -9.24 59.86 -5.91
CA THR A 76 -8.73 58.49 -5.76
C THR A 76 -7.88 58.17 -6.96
N SER A 77 -6.56 58.11 -6.75
CA SER A 77 -5.65 57.48 -7.69
C SER A 77 -6.15 56.06 -7.96
N PRO A 78 -6.13 55.61 -9.23
CA PRO A 78 -6.55 54.22 -9.51
C PRO A 78 -5.64 53.25 -8.76
N PRO A 79 -6.21 52.16 -8.24
CA PRO A 79 -5.40 51.15 -7.57
C PRO A 79 -4.36 50.59 -8.55
N THR A 80 -3.09 50.79 -8.24
CA THR A 80 -1.97 50.23 -8.98
C THR A 80 -2.13 48.72 -8.90
N SER A 81 -2.44 48.07 -10.03
CA SER A 81 -2.44 46.65 -10.14
C SER A 81 -1.08 46.09 -9.69
N PRO A 82 -1.02 45.09 -8.83
CA PRO A 82 0.25 44.49 -8.44
C PRO A 82 0.96 43.99 -9.70
N PRO A 83 2.29 44.10 -9.77
CA PRO A 83 3.06 43.65 -10.92
C PRO A 83 2.79 42.13 -11.11
N PRO A 84 2.72 41.63 -12.38
CA PRO A 84 2.52 40.24 -12.66
C PRO A 84 3.61 39.44 -11.94
N GLY A 85 3.17 38.56 -11.04
CA GLY A 85 4.08 37.71 -10.28
C GLY A 85 4.93 36.86 -11.22
N LYS A 86 6.18 36.63 -10.83
CA LYS A 86 7.10 35.78 -11.56
C LYS A 86 6.42 34.41 -11.76
N PRO A 87 6.45 33.83 -12.99
CA PRO A 87 5.83 32.49 -13.21
C PRO A 87 6.34 31.50 -12.22
N ALA A 88 5.42 30.71 -11.62
CA ALA A 88 5.80 29.64 -10.70
C ALA A 88 6.64 28.60 -11.47
N PRO A 89 7.65 28.00 -10.86
CA PRO A 89 8.41 26.93 -11.50
C PRO A 89 7.47 25.76 -11.82
N PRO A 90 7.73 25.02 -12.91
CA PRO A 90 6.93 23.85 -13.26
C PRO A 90 6.96 22.82 -12.11
N PRO A 91 5.86 22.08 -11.89
CA PRO A 91 5.82 21.05 -10.84
C PRO A 91 6.87 19.98 -11.08
N ALA A 92 7.46 19.47 -10.01
CA ALA A 92 8.40 18.36 -10.09
C ALA A 92 7.74 17.11 -10.73
N PRO A 93 8.48 16.26 -11.44
CA PRO A 93 7.94 15.03 -12.02
C PRO A 93 7.37 14.09 -10.95
N ALA A 94 6.60 13.09 -11.38
CA ALA A 94 6.12 12.03 -10.51
C ALA A 94 7.29 11.24 -9.91
N ALA A 95 7.18 10.90 -8.63
CA ALA A 95 8.17 10.10 -7.91
C ALA A 95 7.44 9.09 -7.02
N LEU A 96 7.44 7.81 -7.40
CA LEU A 96 6.79 6.76 -6.63
C LEU A 96 7.76 6.10 -5.66
N ALA A 97 7.38 6.07 -4.38
CA ALA A 97 7.97 5.21 -3.38
C ALA A 97 7.09 3.96 -3.23
N LEU A 98 7.69 2.79 -3.21
CA LEU A 98 7.02 1.50 -3.06
C LEU A 98 7.30 0.94 -1.67
N SER A 99 6.26 0.34 -1.05
CA SER A 99 6.46 -0.47 0.16
C SER A 99 7.13 -1.80 -0.17
N ALA A 100 7.66 -2.46 0.86
CA ALA A 100 7.99 -3.88 0.75
C ALA A 100 6.73 -4.69 0.40
N PRO A 101 6.84 -5.78 -0.40
CA PRO A 101 5.71 -6.61 -0.77
C PRO A 101 5.12 -7.31 0.45
N GLN A 102 3.80 -7.15 0.65
CA GLN A 102 3.04 -7.91 1.65
C GLN A 102 2.45 -9.14 0.98
N ARG A 103 2.85 -10.32 1.43
CA ARG A 103 2.49 -11.60 0.79
C ARG A 103 1.36 -12.29 1.52
N ALA A 104 0.46 -12.90 0.77
CA ALA A 104 -0.60 -13.76 1.27
C ALA A 104 -0.81 -14.97 0.35
N PRO A 105 -1.28 -16.11 0.88
CA PRO A 105 -1.58 -17.28 0.07
C PRO A 105 -2.62 -16.96 -1.00
N ALA A 106 -2.47 -17.57 -2.17
CA ALA A 106 -3.50 -17.66 -3.20
C ALA A 106 -4.08 -19.09 -3.27
N ASP A 107 -5.10 -19.28 -4.10
CA ASP A 107 -5.80 -20.58 -4.22
C ASP A 107 -4.91 -21.69 -4.79
N LYS A 108 -3.86 -21.31 -5.52
CA LYS A 108 -2.92 -22.23 -6.16
C LYS A 108 -1.53 -22.07 -5.58
N ARG A 109 -0.82 -23.17 -5.28
CA ARG A 109 0.53 -23.14 -4.69
C ARG A 109 1.61 -22.45 -5.56
N TRP A 110 1.33 -22.31 -6.85
CA TRP A 110 2.18 -21.58 -7.80
C TRP A 110 1.77 -20.12 -8.01
N CYS A 111 0.83 -19.65 -7.19
CA CYS A 111 0.38 -18.26 -7.14
C CYS A 111 0.49 -17.70 -5.72
N GLU A 112 0.63 -16.41 -5.63
CA GLU A 112 0.67 -15.66 -4.37
C GLU A 112 -0.05 -14.32 -4.57
N LYS A 113 -0.69 -13.82 -3.52
CA LYS A 113 -1.22 -12.46 -3.47
C LYS A 113 -0.16 -11.54 -2.91
N VAL A 114 0.16 -10.49 -3.66
CA VAL A 114 1.20 -9.52 -3.31
C VAL A 114 0.57 -8.14 -3.24
N THR A 115 0.49 -7.57 -2.05
CA THR A 115 0.00 -6.21 -1.84
C THR A 115 1.18 -5.25 -1.76
N VAL A 116 1.12 -4.19 -2.55
CA VAL A 116 2.13 -3.12 -2.59
C VAL A 116 1.44 -1.79 -2.43
N GLU A 117 2.00 -0.94 -1.57
CA GLU A 117 1.60 0.44 -1.44
C GLU A 117 2.51 1.33 -2.29
N PHE A 118 1.90 2.24 -3.02
CA PHE A 118 2.55 3.24 -3.87
C PHE A 118 2.26 4.62 -3.31
N ARG A 119 3.30 5.37 -2.98
CA ARG A 119 3.20 6.76 -2.55
C ARG A 119 3.87 7.65 -3.58
N ASN A 120 3.12 8.58 -4.16
CA ASN A 120 3.68 9.57 -5.05
C ASN A 120 4.20 10.77 -4.25
N THR A 121 5.51 10.88 -4.12
CA THR A 121 6.20 11.99 -3.44
C THR A 121 6.58 13.12 -4.38
N GLY A 122 6.28 12.97 -5.68
CA GLY A 122 6.52 13.99 -6.70
C GLY A 122 5.43 15.05 -6.75
N GLY A 123 5.66 16.06 -7.59
CA GLY A 123 4.75 17.19 -7.80
C GLY A 123 3.75 16.99 -8.94
N SER A 124 3.88 15.91 -9.71
CA SER A 124 3.01 15.58 -10.84
C SER A 124 2.40 14.20 -10.67
N PRO A 125 1.22 13.91 -11.26
CA PRO A 125 0.65 12.57 -11.19
C PRO A 125 1.46 11.56 -12.02
N ALA A 126 1.61 10.33 -11.52
CA ALA A 126 2.02 9.19 -12.32
C ALA A 126 0.81 8.71 -13.13
N ARG A 127 0.89 8.79 -14.45
CA ARG A 127 -0.25 8.56 -15.35
C ARG A 127 -0.28 7.17 -15.94
N SER A 128 0.88 6.56 -16.08
CA SER A 128 1.04 5.20 -16.58
C SER A 128 2.23 4.54 -15.90
N GLY A 129 2.33 3.23 -16.01
CA GLY A 129 3.48 2.52 -15.49
C GLY A 129 3.29 1.02 -15.38
N THR A 130 4.39 0.36 -15.05
CA THR A 130 4.46 -1.09 -14.92
C THR A 130 5.19 -1.43 -13.62
N ILE A 131 4.63 -2.36 -12.87
CA ILE A 131 5.28 -3.00 -11.72
C ILE A 131 5.87 -4.34 -12.17
N SER A 132 7.08 -4.64 -11.72
CA SER A 132 7.75 -5.92 -11.94
C SER A 132 7.99 -6.61 -10.62
N PHE A 133 7.74 -7.92 -10.61
CA PHE A 133 7.90 -8.81 -9.46
C PHE A 133 9.06 -9.77 -9.70
N ALA A 134 9.88 -10.00 -8.69
CA ALA A 134 10.83 -11.09 -8.65
C ALA A 134 10.32 -12.15 -7.68
N THR A 135 9.82 -13.25 -8.22
CA THR A 135 9.20 -14.35 -7.47
C THR A 135 10.16 -15.52 -7.42
N HIS A 136 10.49 -15.93 -6.20
CA HIS A 136 11.39 -17.04 -5.91
C HIS A 136 10.62 -18.35 -5.75
N ILE A 137 11.18 -19.43 -6.24
CA ILE A 137 10.66 -20.79 -6.05
C ILE A 137 11.45 -21.42 -4.91
N ILE A 138 10.82 -21.58 -3.77
CA ILE A 138 11.43 -22.04 -2.53
C ILE A 138 11.07 -23.50 -2.28
N GLY A 139 12.10 -24.35 -2.12
CA GLY A 139 11.94 -25.74 -1.77
C GLY A 139 11.62 -25.97 -0.29
N ALA A 140 11.32 -27.23 0.07
CA ALA A 140 10.93 -27.64 1.41
C ALA A 140 11.97 -27.29 2.51
N LEU A 141 13.25 -27.26 2.16
CA LEU A 141 14.33 -26.89 3.08
C LEU A 141 14.68 -25.39 3.05
N GLY A 142 13.85 -24.57 2.40
CA GLY A 142 14.09 -23.14 2.29
C GLY A 142 15.12 -22.77 1.22
N VAL A 143 15.52 -23.71 0.36
CA VAL A 143 16.46 -23.46 -0.72
C VAL A 143 15.75 -22.74 -1.87
N ASP A 144 16.33 -21.65 -2.35
CA ASP A 144 15.89 -20.94 -3.53
C ASP A 144 16.37 -21.67 -4.79
N TRP A 145 15.42 -22.14 -5.59
CA TRP A 145 15.69 -22.91 -6.80
C TRP A 145 15.72 -22.05 -8.06
N ALA A 146 14.93 -21.01 -8.09
CA ALA A 146 14.85 -20.13 -9.25
C ALA A 146 14.13 -18.84 -8.92
N THR A 147 14.46 -17.75 -9.62
CA THR A 147 13.75 -16.48 -9.60
C THR A 147 13.06 -16.25 -10.93
N ILE A 148 11.76 -16.08 -10.91
CA ILE A 148 10.94 -15.77 -12.08
C ILE A 148 10.51 -14.31 -12.02
N ARG A 149 10.68 -13.60 -13.13
CA ARG A 149 10.23 -12.20 -13.25
C ARG A 149 8.91 -12.14 -13.99
N SER A 150 8.00 -11.33 -13.47
CA SER A 150 6.71 -11.03 -14.11
C SER A 150 6.40 -9.55 -13.97
N SER A 151 5.49 -9.04 -14.80
CA SER A 151 5.13 -7.62 -14.79
C SER A 151 3.63 -7.45 -14.94
N GLN A 152 3.08 -6.42 -14.28
CA GLN A 152 1.67 -6.03 -14.38
C GLN A 152 1.55 -4.50 -14.41
N SER A 153 0.38 -3.98 -14.75
CA SER A 153 0.15 -2.54 -14.79
C SER A 153 0.09 -1.94 -13.38
N LEU A 154 0.58 -0.72 -13.22
CA LEU A 154 0.39 0.08 -12.01
C LEU A 154 -1.08 0.52 -11.86
N PRO A 155 -1.58 0.77 -10.63
CA PRO A 155 -2.93 1.28 -10.38
C PRO A 155 -3.01 2.79 -10.66
N THR A 156 -2.67 3.19 -11.86
CA THR A 156 -2.64 4.58 -12.30
C THR A 156 -4.03 5.12 -12.68
N PRO A 157 -4.26 6.44 -12.59
CA PRO A 157 -3.31 7.48 -12.17
C PRO A 157 -3.12 7.55 -10.66
N ILE A 158 -1.90 7.90 -10.23
CA ILE A 158 -1.58 8.20 -8.82
C ILE A 158 -1.24 9.69 -8.72
N ALA A 159 -2.15 10.47 -8.14
CA ALA A 159 -1.99 11.92 -8.03
C ALA A 159 -0.75 12.30 -7.19
N ALA A 160 -0.25 13.53 -7.38
CA ALA A 160 0.82 14.07 -6.55
C ALA A 160 0.44 14.03 -5.06
N GLY A 161 1.32 13.54 -4.21
CA GLY A 161 1.11 13.38 -2.76
C GLY A 161 0.17 12.25 -2.36
N ALA A 162 -0.46 11.54 -3.31
CA ALA A 162 -1.39 10.46 -3.01
C ALA A 162 -0.68 9.13 -2.70
N THR A 163 -1.37 8.29 -1.94
CA THR A 163 -1.00 6.90 -1.67
C THR A 163 -2.07 5.98 -2.22
N ARG A 164 -1.65 4.90 -2.88
CA ARG A 164 -2.51 3.81 -3.37
C ARG A 164 -1.96 2.47 -2.97
N SER A 165 -2.84 1.57 -2.54
CA SER A 165 -2.52 0.18 -2.27
C SER A 165 -3.21 -0.71 -3.30
N GLU A 166 -2.47 -1.68 -3.85
CA GLU A 166 -2.99 -2.64 -4.83
C GLU A 166 -2.53 -4.04 -4.49
N THR A 167 -3.42 -5.01 -4.69
CA THR A 167 -3.11 -6.43 -4.48
C THR A 167 -3.08 -7.14 -5.83
N TYR A 168 -1.94 -7.68 -6.16
CA TYR A 168 -1.68 -8.42 -7.38
C TYR A 168 -1.73 -9.92 -7.11
N THR A 169 -2.29 -10.68 -8.05
CA THR A 169 -2.10 -12.13 -8.06
C THR A 169 -0.90 -12.42 -8.97
N VAL A 170 0.19 -12.88 -8.36
CA VAL A 170 1.43 -13.23 -9.06
C VAL A 170 1.50 -14.75 -9.16
N CYS A 171 1.60 -15.25 -10.37
CA CYS A 171 1.68 -16.69 -10.64
C CYS A 171 2.92 -17.01 -11.48
N VAL A 172 3.52 -18.16 -11.23
CA VAL A 172 4.49 -18.79 -12.11
C VAL A 172 3.85 -20.01 -12.77
N GLU A 173 4.48 -20.56 -13.81
CA GLU A 173 3.94 -21.76 -14.44
C GLU A 173 3.93 -22.94 -13.47
N SER A 174 2.81 -23.65 -13.39
CA SER A 174 2.57 -24.73 -12.41
C SER A 174 3.64 -25.83 -12.41
N TRP A 175 4.19 -26.14 -13.57
CA TRP A 175 5.23 -27.16 -13.74
C TRP A 175 6.57 -26.76 -13.11
N ARG A 176 6.81 -25.47 -12.90
CA ARG A 176 8.01 -24.95 -12.21
C ARG A 176 7.96 -25.10 -10.70
N VAL A 177 6.75 -25.37 -10.14
CA VAL A 177 6.53 -25.48 -8.69
C VAL A 177 6.03 -26.89 -8.35
N PRO A 178 6.94 -27.89 -8.28
CA PRO A 178 6.59 -29.25 -7.86
C PRO A 178 5.97 -29.29 -6.47
N LEU A 179 5.43 -30.46 -6.09
CA LEU A 179 4.90 -30.69 -4.74
C LEU A 179 6.01 -30.45 -3.70
N GLY A 180 5.65 -29.77 -2.62
CA GLY A 180 6.60 -29.41 -1.56
C GLY A 180 7.38 -28.11 -1.82
N MET A 181 7.20 -27.47 -2.98
CA MET A 181 7.72 -26.14 -3.25
C MET A 181 6.62 -25.08 -3.16
N ARG A 182 7.02 -23.85 -2.88
CA ARG A 182 6.15 -22.67 -2.83
C ARG A 182 6.79 -21.50 -3.57
N VAL A 183 6.00 -20.49 -3.85
CA VAL A 183 6.47 -19.23 -4.44
C VAL A 183 6.55 -18.16 -3.37
N GLU A 184 7.54 -17.28 -3.49
CA GLU A 184 7.72 -16.12 -2.63
C GLU A 184 8.19 -14.93 -3.45
N THR A 185 7.35 -13.91 -3.59
CA THR A 185 7.74 -12.64 -4.21
C THR A 185 8.53 -11.81 -3.19
N GLN A 186 9.82 -11.63 -3.42
CA GLN A 186 10.71 -10.94 -2.48
C GLN A 186 10.99 -9.51 -2.89
N ASP A 187 11.06 -9.23 -4.19
CA ASP A 187 11.35 -7.90 -4.70
C ASP A 187 10.28 -7.39 -5.65
N VAL A 188 10.03 -6.10 -5.55
CA VAL A 188 9.18 -5.37 -6.48
C VAL A 188 9.91 -4.11 -6.97
N SER A 189 9.70 -3.79 -8.24
CA SER A 189 10.20 -2.55 -8.83
C SER A 189 9.15 -1.98 -9.77
N ALA A 190 9.15 -0.67 -9.97
CA ALA A 190 8.21 -0.03 -10.87
C ALA A 190 8.92 0.98 -11.78
N VAL A 191 8.33 1.17 -12.97
CA VAL A 191 8.64 2.25 -13.91
C VAL A 191 7.33 2.98 -14.20
N TRP A 192 7.41 4.31 -14.33
CA TRP A 192 6.21 5.15 -14.53
C TRP A 192 6.54 6.39 -15.38
N GLU A 193 5.46 7.01 -15.89
CA GLU A 193 5.47 8.25 -16.66
C GLU A 193 4.40 9.24 -16.15
#